data_39f64b5e016e506fb47b4594026aee36
#
_entry.id   39f64b5e016e506fb47b4594026aee36
#
_cell.length_a   1.000
_cell.length_b   1.000
_cell.length_c   1.000
_cell.angle_alpha   90.00
_cell.angle_beta   90.00
_cell.angle_gamma   90.00
#
_symmetry.space_group_name_H-M   'P 1'
#
loop_
_entity.id
_entity.type
_entity.pdbx_description
1 polymer ?
#
loop_
_entity_poly.entity_id
_entity_poly.type
_entity_poly.pdbx_seq_one_letter_code
_entity_poly.pdbx_strand_id
1 'polypeptide(L)'
;MAATSDDGSRVPAAAEPAGPSARARRPRGAKAGDRGRLRIGDDWNAIRIIALSQSNPLKAIAEFVENSIDAHAKTITITRGREHGEHFLSIKDDGDGVPRDEDGRPNFKYVATHICDSIKRRLKTEGAGTGLQGEFGIGLLSLWTVGDQLTMISTGTDQRPYQMSMSKGHSGYTVSPRRALFGERGTELKISPLLEGIRTLSGEKIQWYLASELRDRIRHAQVRVTVIDKLARKQYEVEPRAYEGRLLHQLPPLRTPYGDAYAELYLAEPDERCRVALTRSGTRVIEDLATLPALEHAPWSSRYLQGLIDVPFLNLTPGTRRGVIHDERYAGLLAALQPLEAHLSGLIEAQQRAEEEQASQQSLRAIQRAFREALLALPPEEYDWFDIHARARGEGAPRQAGAEEARA
;
A
#
# COMPACT_ATOMS: atom_id res chain seq x y z
N MET A 1 23.52 27.27 84.09
CA MET A 1 22.89 26.68 85.26
C MET A 1 22.67 25.24 84.88
N ALA A 2 23.55 24.44 85.31
CA ALA A 2 23.50 23.55 86.49
C ALA A 2 22.79 22.27 86.06
N ALA A 3 23.50 21.26 85.92
CA ALA A 3 24.12 20.28 86.82
C ALA A 3 23.26 19.03 86.87
N THR A 4 23.70 17.91 86.77
CA THR A 4 24.64 16.96 87.40
C THR A 4 24.07 15.56 87.21
N SER A 5 24.87 14.64 86.74
CA SER A 5 25.47 13.47 87.46
C SER A 5 24.50 12.47 88.00
N ASP A 6 24.65 11.16 87.81
CA ASP A 6 25.63 10.26 88.42
C ASP A 6 25.36 8.81 87.96
N ASP A 7 26.27 8.10 87.52
CA ASP A 7 27.16 7.05 88.06
C ASP A 7 26.48 5.82 88.65
N GLY A 8 27.04 4.67 88.36
CA GLY A 8 26.79 3.47 89.09
C GLY A 8 26.94 2.17 88.30
N SER A 9 28.13 1.89 87.87
CA SER A 9 28.98 0.65 88.06
C SER A 9 28.27 -0.56 88.64
N ARG A 10 28.40 -1.67 87.95
CA ARG A 10 29.06 -2.91 88.42
C ARG A 10 28.94 -4.08 87.42
N VAL A 11 30.08 -4.57 87.03
CA VAL A 11 30.39 -5.90 86.51
C VAL A 11 30.72 -6.81 87.76
N PRO A 12 30.81 -8.13 87.72
CA PRO A 12 30.72 -9.14 86.67
C PRO A 12 30.00 -10.42 87.14
N ALA A 13 29.88 -11.37 86.30
CA ALA A 13 30.34 -12.79 86.46
C ALA A 13 29.55 -13.81 85.66
N ALA A 14 30.31 -14.60 85.04
CA ALA A 14 30.36 -16.06 84.92
C ALA A 14 29.75 -16.71 83.69
N ALA A 15 30.58 -17.34 83.04
CA ALA A 15 30.76 -18.33 82.02
C ALA A 15 29.77 -19.49 81.99
N GLU A 16 29.49 -19.87 80.73
CA GLU A 16 29.33 -21.21 80.10
C GLU A 16 28.03 -22.01 80.29
N PRO A 17 27.69 -22.92 79.36
CA PRO A 17 28.48 -23.55 78.28
C PRO A 17 27.86 -23.63 76.88
N ALA A 18 28.70 -24.01 75.96
CA ALA A 18 28.45 -24.32 74.57
C ALA A 18 27.28 -25.29 74.27
N GLY A 19 26.40 -24.88 73.36
CA GLY A 19 25.40 -25.74 72.72
C GLY A 19 25.65 -25.86 71.19
N PRO A 20 25.18 -26.84 70.49
CA PRO A 20 25.81 -27.40 69.32
C PRO A 20 25.59 -26.61 68.02
N SER A 21 26.65 -26.63 67.21
CA SER A 21 26.80 -26.21 65.83
C SER A 21 25.49 -26.09 65.03
N ALA A 22 25.18 -24.85 64.60
CA ALA A 22 24.18 -24.56 63.60
C ALA A 22 24.69 -25.04 62.23
N ARG A 23 24.13 -26.15 61.75
CA ARG A 23 24.30 -26.60 60.38
C ARG A 23 23.86 -25.46 59.45
N ALA A 24 24.80 -24.97 58.60
CA ALA A 24 24.54 -24.07 57.48
C ALA A 24 23.40 -24.64 56.64
N ARG A 25 22.27 -23.90 56.61
CA ARG A 25 21.19 -24.16 55.67
C ARG A 25 21.74 -23.90 54.27
N ARG A 26 21.89 -24.97 53.48
CA ARG A 26 22.10 -24.90 52.03
C ARG A 26 20.97 -24.04 51.44
N PRO A 27 21.29 -23.10 50.52
CA PRO A 27 20.26 -22.33 49.79
C PRO A 27 19.38 -23.34 49.07
N ARG A 28 18.07 -23.27 49.32
CA ARG A 28 17.05 -24.04 48.58
C ARG A 28 17.24 -23.68 47.10
N GLY A 29 17.55 -24.68 46.30
CA GLY A 29 17.68 -24.57 44.85
C GLY A 29 16.47 -23.82 44.28
N ALA A 30 16.76 -22.89 43.41
CA ALA A 30 15.78 -22.21 42.60
C ALA A 30 14.85 -23.26 41.97
N LYS A 31 13.55 -23.17 42.27
CA LYS A 31 12.55 -24.02 41.62
C LYS A 31 12.63 -23.68 40.14
N ALA A 32 13.11 -24.60 39.31
CA ALA A 32 12.98 -24.54 37.88
C ALA A 32 11.50 -24.39 37.53
N GLY A 33 11.15 -23.29 36.86
CA GLY A 33 9.89 -23.18 36.15
C GLY A 33 8.87 -22.17 36.67
N ASP A 34 9.29 -20.96 37.03
CA ASP A 34 8.33 -19.80 37.01
C ASP A 34 8.10 -19.42 35.53
N ARG A 35 7.12 -20.10 34.92
CA ARG A 35 6.62 -19.72 33.57
C ARG A 35 5.63 -18.58 33.75
N GLY A 36 6.11 -17.35 33.67
CA GLY A 36 5.28 -16.16 33.59
C GLY A 36 4.70 -15.99 32.18
N ARG A 37 3.41 -15.71 32.06
CA ARG A 37 2.82 -15.18 30.80
C ARG A 37 3.00 -13.68 30.80
N LEU A 38 3.59 -13.15 29.72
CA LEU A 38 3.55 -11.72 29.43
C LEU A 38 2.08 -11.30 29.30
N ARG A 39 1.64 -10.35 30.10
CA ARG A 39 0.34 -9.69 29.96
C ARG A 39 0.57 -8.30 29.38
N ILE A 40 -0.18 -7.96 28.33
CA ILE A 40 -0.27 -6.57 27.85
C ILE A 40 -1.03 -5.81 28.94
N GLY A 41 -0.39 -4.81 29.55
CA GLY A 41 -0.92 -4.15 30.74
C GLY A 41 -2.18 -3.30 30.51
N ASP A 42 -2.33 -2.73 29.31
CA ASP A 42 -3.48 -1.93 28.92
C ASP A 42 -3.77 -2.19 27.43
N ASP A 43 -4.81 -2.95 27.15
CA ASP A 43 -5.23 -3.29 25.78
C ASP A 43 -5.50 -2.03 24.93
N TRP A 44 -6.02 -0.97 25.55
CA TRP A 44 -6.33 0.28 24.86
C TRP A 44 -5.07 1.04 24.42
N ASN A 45 -4.05 1.13 25.28
CA ASN A 45 -2.79 1.75 24.92
C ASN A 45 -2.06 0.97 23.81
N ALA A 46 -2.08 -0.35 23.85
CA ALA A 46 -1.52 -1.17 22.78
C ALA A 46 -2.21 -0.92 21.42
N ILE A 47 -3.55 -0.86 21.43
CA ILE A 47 -4.37 -0.56 20.24
C ILE A 47 -4.04 0.85 19.72
N ARG A 48 -3.91 1.84 20.61
CA ARG A 48 -3.56 3.22 20.26
C ARG A 48 -2.17 3.30 19.61
N ILE A 49 -1.19 2.60 20.14
CA ILE A 49 0.17 2.54 19.58
C ILE A 49 0.14 1.95 18.19
N ILE A 50 -0.58 0.84 17.97
CA ILE A 50 -0.72 0.20 16.67
C ILE A 50 -1.44 1.12 15.68
N ALA A 51 -2.51 1.78 16.09
CA ALA A 51 -3.25 2.72 15.24
C ALA A 51 -2.40 3.92 14.83
N LEU A 52 -1.60 4.47 15.74
CA LEU A 52 -0.71 5.60 15.49
C LEU A 52 0.58 5.20 14.75
N SER A 53 0.92 3.93 14.69
CA SER A 53 2.05 3.44 13.88
C SER A 53 1.79 3.57 12.37
N GLN A 54 0.53 3.71 11.96
CA GLN A 54 0.16 4.07 10.60
C GLN A 54 0.39 5.57 10.37
N SER A 55 1.55 5.93 9.88
CA SER A 55 1.92 7.34 9.66
C SER A 55 1.37 7.96 8.37
N ASN A 56 0.72 7.17 7.49
CA ASN A 56 0.25 7.66 6.19
C ASN A 56 -1.28 7.83 6.15
N PRO A 57 -1.77 9.07 6.13
CA PRO A 57 -3.21 9.35 6.08
C PRO A 57 -3.88 8.89 4.78
N LEU A 58 -3.15 8.84 3.67
CA LEU A 58 -3.67 8.32 2.41
C LEU A 58 -3.98 6.82 2.51
N LYS A 59 -3.18 6.07 3.27
CA LYS A 59 -3.45 4.65 3.53
C LYS A 59 -4.73 4.47 4.34
N ALA A 60 -4.95 5.32 5.36
CA ALA A 60 -6.19 5.32 6.12
C ALA A 60 -7.41 5.59 5.22
N ILE A 61 -7.32 6.56 4.33
CA ILE A 61 -8.37 6.85 3.35
C ILE A 61 -8.63 5.64 2.44
N ALA A 62 -7.57 4.99 1.96
CA ALA A 62 -7.69 3.79 1.14
C ALA A 62 -8.38 2.64 1.88
N GLU A 63 -8.07 2.42 3.16
CA GLU A 63 -8.76 1.42 3.99
C GLU A 63 -10.26 1.69 4.15
N PHE A 64 -10.68 2.95 4.25
CA PHE A 64 -12.11 3.28 4.27
C PHE A 64 -12.80 3.01 2.93
N VAL A 65 -12.12 3.33 1.83
CA VAL A 65 -12.63 3.00 0.48
C VAL A 65 -12.71 1.48 0.29
N GLU A 66 -11.71 0.73 0.77
CA GLU A 66 -11.69 -0.74 0.73
C GLU A 66 -12.86 -1.33 1.53
N ASN A 67 -13.16 -0.81 2.72
CA ASN A 67 -14.33 -1.21 3.51
C ASN A 67 -15.65 -0.95 2.77
N SER A 68 -15.75 0.16 2.02
CA SER A 68 -16.93 0.44 1.19
C SER A 68 -17.04 -0.55 0.01
N ILE A 69 -15.92 -0.94 -0.61
CA ILE A 69 -15.89 -1.99 -1.64
C ILE A 69 -16.31 -3.34 -1.04
N ASP A 70 -15.83 -3.69 0.15
CA ASP A 70 -16.21 -4.92 0.85
C ASP A 70 -17.69 -4.94 1.26
N ALA A 71 -18.30 -3.77 1.47
CA ALA A 71 -19.75 -3.59 1.65
C ALA A 71 -20.53 -3.55 0.33
N HIS A 72 -19.95 -4.02 -0.78
CA HIS A 72 -20.55 -4.12 -2.11
C HIS A 72 -21.01 -2.78 -2.71
N ALA A 73 -20.39 -1.67 -2.33
CA ALA A 73 -20.68 -0.36 -2.91
C ALA A 73 -20.42 -0.35 -4.42
N LYS A 74 -21.25 0.38 -5.15
CA LYS A 74 -21.05 0.66 -6.59
C LYS A 74 -20.60 2.09 -6.82
N THR A 75 -20.88 2.97 -5.87
CA THR A 75 -20.50 4.38 -5.93
C THR A 75 -19.90 4.79 -4.59
N ILE A 76 -18.70 5.35 -4.62
CA ILE A 76 -18.02 5.89 -3.45
C ILE A 76 -17.64 7.34 -3.74
N THR A 77 -18.06 8.25 -2.87
CA THR A 77 -17.74 9.68 -2.99
C THR A 77 -16.91 10.14 -1.80
N ILE A 78 -15.74 10.64 -2.07
CA ILE A 78 -14.84 11.24 -1.09
C ILE A 78 -14.95 12.74 -1.21
N THR A 79 -15.38 13.41 -0.15
CA THR A 79 -15.51 14.87 -0.16
C THR A 79 -14.55 15.48 0.85
N ARG A 80 -13.74 16.40 0.37
CA ARG A 80 -12.86 17.24 1.18
C ARG A 80 -13.38 18.66 1.18
N GLY A 81 -13.45 19.28 2.34
CA GLY A 81 -14.03 20.62 2.45
C GLY A 81 -13.73 21.33 3.76
N ARG A 82 -14.46 22.43 3.99
CA ARG A 82 -14.45 23.19 5.23
C ARG A 82 -15.89 23.53 5.63
N GLU A 83 -16.23 23.24 6.89
CA GLU A 83 -17.52 23.56 7.48
C GLU A 83 -17.31 24.19 8.86
N HIS A 84 -18.03 25.23 9.19
CA HIS A 84 -17.93 25.96 10.47
C HIS A 84 -16.49 26.35 10.85
N GLY A 85 -15.65 26.62 9.85
CA GLY A 85 -14.25 26.98 10.08
C GLY A 85 -13.29 25.78 10.15
N GLU A 86 -13.78 24.56 10.23
CA GLU A 86 -12.98 23.34 10.37
C GLU A 86 -12.88 22.56 9.05
N HIS A 87 -11.71 21.98 8.80
CA HIS A 87 -11.52 21.10 7.65
C HIS A 87 -12.07 19.71 7.94
N PHE A 88 -12.73 19.12 6.95
CA PHE A 88 -13.30 17.78 7.03
C PHE A 88 -12.96 16.92 5.80
N LEU A 89 -13.02 15.62 6.01
CA LEU A 89 -13.06 14.59 4.98
C LEU A 89 -14.31 13.74 5.22
N SER A 90 -15.11 13.51 4.18
CA SER A 90 -16.25 12.58 4.21
C SER A 90 -16.09 11.53 3.15
N ILE A 91 -16.41 10.29 3.47
CA ILE A 91 -16.46 9.16 2.54
C ILE A 91 -17.86 8.60 2.63
N LYS A 92 -18.60 8.63 1.52
CA LYS A 92 -19.98 8.16 1.40
C LYS A 92 -20.04 7.07 0.34
N ASP A 93 -20.69 5.98 0.67
CA ASP A 93 -20.93 4.85 -0.22
C ASP A 93 -22.43 4.50 -0.31
N ASP A 94 -22.78 3.73 -1.32
CA ASP A 94 -24.13 3.17 -1.55
C ASP A 94 -24.19 1.66 -1.25
N GLY A 95 -23.24 1.14 -0.47
CA GLY A 95 -23.11 -0.28 -0.14
C GLY A 95 -24.21 -0.81 0.79
N ASP A 96 -23.97 -1.98 1.37
CA ASP A 96 -24.93 -2.64 2.27
C ASP A 96 -25.05 -1.93 3.63
N GLY A 97 -24.11 -1.01 3.93
CA GLY A 97 -24.05 -0.30 5.20
C GLY A 97 -23.45 -1.15 6.32
N VAL A 98 -23.59 -0.67 7.54
CA VAL A 98 -23.16 -1.38 8.74
C VAL A 98 -24.03 -2.63 8.94
N PRO A 99 -23.47 -3.82 9.27
CA PRO A 99 -24.24 -5.01 9.60
C PRO A 99 -25.36 -4.71 10.62
N ARG A 100 -26.48 -5.41 10.55
CA ARG A 100 -27.63 -5.17 11.42
C ARG A 100 -27.54 -6.00 12.70
N ASP A 101 -28.04 -5.45 13.79
CA ASP A 101 -28.29 -6.19 15.04
C ASP A 101 -29.65 -6.93 14.99
N GLU A 102 -29.99 -7.59 16.10
CA GLU A 102 -31.26 -8.34 16.23
C GLU A 102 -32.49 -7.44 16.10
N ASP A 103 -32.37 -6.16 16.44
CA ASP A 103 -33.43 -5.15 16.31
C ASP A 103 -33.49 -4.52 14.91
N GLY A 104 -32.65 -4.94 13.98
CA GLY A 104 -32.54 -4.40 12.63
C GLY A 104 -31.85 -3.03 12.54
N ARG A 105 -31.21 -2.57 13.62
CA ARG A 105 -30.45 -1.33 13.67
C ARG A 105 -29.00 -1.57 13.24
N PRO A 106 -28.29 -0.53 12.77
CA PRO A 106 -26.85 -0.67 12.49
C PRO A 106 -26.08 -1.10 13.75
N ASN A 107 -25.43 -2.25 13.69
CA ASN A 107 -24.66 -2.81 14.80
C ASN A 107 -23.30 -2.12 14.92
N PHE A 108 -23.29 -0.87 15.35
CA PHE A 108 -22.05 -0.13 15.58
C PHE A 108 -21.18 -0.74 16.69
N LYS A 109 -21.80 -1.48 17.62
CA LYS A 109 -21.06 -2.23 18.63
C LYS A 109 -20.20 -3.31 17.95
N TYR A 110 -20.74 -4.02 16.98
CA TYR A 110 -19.99 -4.99 16.19
C TYR A 110 -18.80 -4.32 15.49
N VAL A 111 -19.02 -3.20 14.81
CA VAL A 111 -17.96 -2.42 14.15
C VAL A 111 -16.90 -1.97 15.14
N ALA A 112 -17.30 -1.42 16.29
CA ALA A 112 -16.37 -0.93 17.30
C ALA A 112 -15.61 -2.04 18.05
N THR A 113 -16.22 -3.20 18.29
CA THR A 113 -15.59 -4.30 19.04
C THR A 113 -14.77 -5.23 18.16
N HIS A 114 -15.12 -5.39 16.88
CA HIS A 114 -14.36 -6.21 15.92
C HIS A 114 -13.07 -5.53 15.45
N ILE A 115 -12.88 -4.26 15.73
CA ILE A 115 -11.60 -3.56 15.56
C ILE A 115 -10.44 -4.33 16.21
N CYS A 116 -10.69 -5.08 17.29
CA CYS A 116 -9.68 -5.82 18.03
C CYS A 116 -9.82 -7.34 17.96
N ASP A 117 -10.95 -7.87 17.51
CA ASP A 117 -11.21 -9.30 17.53
C ASP A 117 -10.37 -10.09 16.54
N SER A 118 -9.99 -9.49 15.43
CA SER A 118 -9.07 -10.12 14.47
C SER A 118 -7.69 -10.33 15.07
N ILE A 119 -7.21 -9.41 15.88
CA ILE A 119 -5.94 -9.59 16.62
C ILE A 119 -6.08 -10.69 17.66
N LYS A 120 -7.19 -10.71 18.41
CA LYS A 120 -7.46 -11.74 19.43
C LYS A 120 -7.67 -13.13 18.83
N ARG A 121 -8.34 -13.25 17.67
CA ARG A 121 -8.49 -14.52 16.96
C ARG A 121 -7.16 -15.04 16.43
N ARG A 122 -6.33 -14.18 15.87
CA ARG A 122 -5.03 -14.58 15.32
C ARG A 122 -4.06 -15.03 16.41
N LEU A 123 -4.11 -14.42 17.58
CA LEU A 123 -3.35 -14.87 18.75
C LEU A 123 -3.89 -16.20 19.33
N LYS A 124 -5.13 -16.61 19.00
CA LYS A 124 -5.76 -17.85 19.47
C LYS A 124 -5.77 -18.99 18.44
N THR A 125 -5.61 -18.70 17.16
CA THR A 125 -5.72 -19.71 16.07
C THR A 125 -4.47 -19.70 15.20
N GLU A 126 -3.40 -20.27 15.65
CA GLU A 126 -2.39 -20.81 14.75
C GLU A 126 -3.05 -21.98 14.02
N GLY A 127 -3.50 -21.80 12.79
CA GLY A 127 -3.86 -22.94 11.97
C GLY A 127 -5.02 -22.87 10.98
N ALA A 128 -5.76 -21.80 10.81
CA ALA A 128 -6.83 -21.79 9.80
C ALA A 128 -6.80 -20.53 8.94
N GLY A 129 -6.23 -20.67 7.73
CA GLY A 129 -6.33 -19.65 6.70
C GLY A 129 -7.68 -19.66 6.02
N THR A 130 -8.35 -18.53 5.93
CA THR A 130 -9.30 -18.20 4.86
C THR A 130 -9.30 -16.68 4.70
N GLY A 131 -9.07 -16.25 3.48
CA GLY A 131 -8.81 -14.88 3.04
C GLY A 131 -9.98 -13.91 3.16
N LEU A 132 -10.25 -13.43 4.36
CA LEU A 132 -11.05 -12.24 4.59
C LEU A 132 -10.09 -11.07 4.81
N GLN A 133 -10.12 -10.09 3.92
CA GLN A 133 -9.19 -8.97 3.86
C GLN A 133 -9.30 -7.94 4.99
N GLY A 134 -10.30 -8.01 5.84
CA GLY A 134 -10.42 -7.22 7.07
C GLY A 134 -9.63 -7.77 8.27
N GLU A 135 -8.46 -8.39 8.06
CA GLU A 135 -7.76 -9.24 9.04
C GLU A 135 -7.39 -8.58 10.38
N PHE A 136 -7.32 -7.28 10.48
CA PHE A 136 -6.82 -6.64 11.69
C PHE A 136 -7.87 -5.83 12.46
N GLY A 137 -9.03 -5.51 11.85
CA GLY A 137 -10.05 -4.69 12.50
C GLY A 137 -9.55 -3.31 13.00
N ILE A 138 -8.36 -2.89 12.58
CA ILE A 138 -7.70 -1.65 13.02
C ILE A 138 -8.07 -0.50 12.09
N GLY A 139 -8.62 -0.80 10.91
CA GLY A 139 -8.89 0.18 9.86
C GLY A 139 -9.70 1.38 10.34
N LEU A 140 -10.68 1.16 11.22
CA LEU A 140 -11.45 2.26 11.78
C LEU A 140 -10.61 3.19 12.68
N LEU A 141 -9.61 2.67 13.37
CA LEU A 141 -8.72 3.48 14.24
C LEU A 141 -7.65 4.23 13.46
N SER A 142 -7.43 3.89 12.20
CA SER A 142 -6.56 4.67 11.31
C SER A 142 -7.07 6.10 11.09
N LEU A 143 -8.36 6.36 11.41
CA LEU A 143 -8.94 7.70 11.45
C LEU A 143 -8.11 8.71 12.27
N TRP A 144 -7.43 8.24 13.33
CA TRP A 144 -6.65 9.12 14.22
C TRP A 144 -5.38 9.66 13.58
N THR A 145 -4.99 9.12 12.43
CA THR A 145 -3.95 9.70 11.57
C THR A 145 -4.50 10.79 10.66
N VAL A 146 -5.82 10.89 10.52
CA VAL A 146 -6.51 11.83 9.62
C VAL A 146 -7.14 12.99 10.40
N GLY A 147 -7.82 12.73 11.52
CA GLY A 147 -8.50 13.76 12.29
C GLY A 147 -8.82 13.36 13.73
N ASP A 148 -9.53 14.24 14.44
CA ASP A 148 -9.78 14.09 15.87
C ASP A 148 -11.12 13.43 16.19
N GLN A 149 -12.13 13.59 15.34
CA GLN A 149 -13.45 13.00 15.54
C GLN A 149 -13.89 12.25 14.31
N LEU A 150 -14.51 11.10 14.53
CA LEU A 150 -15.20 10.31 13.52
C LEU A 150 -16.69 10.32 13.79
N THR A 151 -17.45 10.57 12.75
CA THR A 151 -18.89 10.33 12.72
C THR A 151 -19.20 9.31 11.61
N MET A 152 -19.86 8.23 11.96
CA MET A 152 -20.30 7.20 11.01
C MET A 152 -21.83 7.15 11.03
N ILE A 153 -22.44 7.24 9.85
CA ILE A 153 -23.88 7.20 9.67
C ILE A 153 -24.22 5.98 8.82
N SER A 154 -25.18 5.20 9.26
CA SER A 154 -25.74 4.09 8.49
C SER A 154 -27.22 3.94 8.80
N THR A 155 -27.97 3.34 7.89
CA THR A 155 -29.42 3.25 7.95
C THR A 155 -29.87 1.86 8.43
N GLY A 156 -30.80 1.80 9.37
CA GLY A 156 -31.42 0.55 9.82
C GLY A 156 -32.43 -0.02 8.83
N THR A 157 -32.98 -1.20 9.11
CA THR A 157 -34.06 -1.80 8.34
C THR A 157 -35.36 -0.99 8.43
N ASP A 158 -35.53 -0.20 9.50
CA ASP A 158 -36.59 0.78 9.72
C ASP A 158 -36.43 2.06 8.88
N GLN A 159 -35.44 2.09 7.97
CA GLN A 159 -35.05 3.24 7.14
C GLN A 159 -34.66 4.48 7.94
N ARG A 160 -34.42 4.35 9.24
CA ARG A 160 -33.90 5.45 10.08
C ARG A 160 -32.39 5.48 10.07
N PRO A 161 -31.79 6.63 9.86
CA PRO A 161 -30.34 6.77 9.99
C PRO A 161 -29.95 6.86 11.46
N TYR A 162 -28.90 6.13 11.79
CA TYR A 162 -28.23 6.17 13.09
C TYR A 162 -26.81 6.68 12.90
N GLN A 163 -26.35 7.40 13.91
CA GLN A 163 -25.03 8.00 13.92
C GLN A 163 -24.23 7.46 15.10
N MET A 164 -23.02 6.96 14.81
CA MET A 164 -22.01 6.69 15.80
C MET A 164 -20.96 7.80 15.78
N SER A 165 -20.52 8.25 16.94
CA SER A 165 -19.45 9.24 17.06
C SER A 165 -18.35 8.73 17.99
N MET A 166 -17.10 8.94 17.60
CA MET A 166 -15.87 8.58 18.32
C MET A 166 -14.91 9.77 18.33
N SER A 167 -14.14 9.92 19.41
CA SER A 167 -13.12 10.97 19.54
C SER A 167 -11.74 10.37 19.77
N LYS A 168 -10.73 11.01 19.21
CA LYS A 168 -9.33 10.61 19.35
C LYS A 168 -8.92 10.55 20.82
N GLY A 169 -8.24 9.49 21.19
CA GLY A 169 -7.76 9.30 22.57
C GLY A 169 -8.80 8.77 23.54
N HIS A 170 -10.06 8.62 23.14
CA HIS A 170 -11.12 8.05 23.97
C HIS A 170 -11.53 6.65 23.48
N SER A 171 -11.72 5.73 24.42
CA SER A 171 -12.17 4.35 24.11
C SER A 171 -13.67 4.23 23.92
N GLY A 172 -14.42 5.27 24.28
CA GLY A 172 -15.88 5.29 24.20
C GLY A 172 -16.40 5.77 22.84
N TYR A 173 -17.58 5.29 22.49
CA TYR A 173 -18.35 5.80 21.36
C TYR A 173 -19.79 6.09 21.80
N THR A 174 -20.48 6.96 21.08
CA THR A 174 -21.89 7.27 21.30
C THR A 174 -22.70 6.91 20.07
N VAL A 175 -23.90 6.35 20.26
CA VAL A 175 -24.84 6.05 19.18
C VAL A 175 -26.12 6.81 19.43
N SER A 176 -26.61 7.52 18.41
CA SER A 176 -27.86 8.26 18.46
C SER A 176 -28.64 8.15 17.15
N PRO A 177 -29.98 8.15 17.21
CA PRO A 177 -30.78 8.29 16.01
C PRO A 177 -30.60 9.69 15.42
N ARG A 178 -30.48 9.78 14.08
CA ARG A 178 -30.38 11.06 13.38
C ARG A 178 -31.76 11.52 12.95
N ARG A 179 -32.04 12.81 13.05
CA ARG A 179 -33.29 13.40 12.54
C ARG A 179 -33.19 13.53 11.02
N ALA A 180 -33.71 12.53 10.30
CA ALA A 180 -33.92 12.57 8.86
C ALA A 180 -35.22 11.82 8.53
N LEU A 181 -35.93 12.26 7.50
CA LEU A 181 -37.18 11.64 7.07
C LEU A 181 -36.95 10.25 6.49
N PHE A 182 -35.87 10.09 5.73
CA PHE A 182 -35.45 8.81 5.15
C PHE A 182 -33.93 8.67 5.27
N GLY A 183 -33.47 7.44 5.52
CA GLY A 183 -32.06 7.10 5.45
C GLY A 183 -31.68 6.67 4.03
N GLU A 184 -30.53 7.09 3.58
CA GLU A 184 -29.94 6.59 2.35
C GLU A 184 -29.30 5.22 2.59
N ARG A 185 -29.25 4.38 1.57
CA ARG A 185 -28.50 3.12 1.62
C ARG A 185 -27.01 3.42 1.71
N GLY A 186 -26.26 2.54 2.39
CA GLY A 186 -24.81 2.64 2.51
C GLY A 186 -24.34 3.25 3.82
N THR A 187 -23.11 3.75 3.79
CA THR A 187 -22.47 4.37 4.95
C THR A 187 -21.91 5.74 4.58
N GLU A 188 -22.04 6.70 5.46
CA GLU A 188 -21.32 7.96 5.42
C GLU A 188 -20.38 8.04 6.62
N LEU A 189 -19.10 8.21 6.35
CA LEU A 189 -18.04 8.35 7.32
C LEU A 189 -17.46 9.77 7.19
N LYS A 190 -17.53 10.57 8.27
CA LYS A 190 -17.01 11.94 8.28
C LYS A 190 -15.98 12.10 9.39
N ILE A 191 -14.86 12.69 9.05
CA ILE A 191 -13.75 12.98 9.96
C ILE A 191 -13.56 14.49 10.02
N SER A 192 -13.63 15.08 11.20
CA SER A 192 -13.47 16.53 11.44
C SER A 192 -13.19 16.80 12.94
N PRO A 193 -12.32 17.76 13.31
CA PRO A 193 -11.41 18.48 12.42
C PRO A 193 -10.28 17.59 11.89
N LEU A 194 -9.76 17.92 10.73
CA LEU A 194 -8.58 17.25 10.18
C LEU A 194 -7.32 17.71 10.90
N LEU A 195 -6.37 16.81 11.09
CA LEU A 195 -5.05 17.12 11.62
C LEU A 195 -4.31 18.11 10.71
N GLU A 196 -3.41 18.89 11.27
CA GLU A 196 -2.75 19.99 10.58
C GLU A 196 -2.02 19.56 9.31
N GLY A 197 -1.24 18.46 9.34
CA GLY A 197 -0.56 17.88 8.19
C GLY A 197 -1.50 17.33 7.10
N ILE A 198 -2.76 17.02 7.45
CA ILE A 198 -3.77 16.49 6.51
C ILE A 198 -4.52 17.61 5.79
N ARG A 199 -4.59 18.80 6.37
CA ARG A 199 -5.25 19.97 5.77
C ARG A 199 -4.64 20.36 4.42
N THR A 200 -3.36 20.04 4.20
CA THR A 200 -2.62 20.32 2.95
C THR A 200 -2.79 19.24 1.87
N LEU A 201 -3.42 18.09 2.23
CA LEU A 201 -3.61 16.99 1.29
C LEU A 201 -4.65 17.37 0.23
N SER A 202 -4.25 17.48 -1.04
CA SER A 202 -5.16 17.85 -2.13
C SER A 202 -6.03 16.66 -2.59
N GLY A 203 -7.19 16.99 -3.19
CA GLY A 203 -8.05 15.96 -3.82
C GLY A 203 -7.33 15.18 -4.92
N GLU A 204 -6.45 15.83 -5.67
CA GLU A 204 -5.61 15.22 -6.69
C GLU A 204 -4.65 14.16 -6.12
N LYS A 205 -4.00 14.46 -4.98
CA LYS A 205 -3.13 13.49 -4.30
C LYS A 205 -3.91 12.28 -3.79
N ILE A 206 -5.13 12.50 -3.28
CA ILE A 206 -6.02 11.40 -2.84
C ILE A 206 -6.37 10.53 -4.05
N GLN A 207 -6.83 11.13 -5.15
CA GLN A 207 -7.19 10.44 -6.39
C GLN A 207 -6.01 9.61 -6.92
N TRP A 208 -4.84 10.23 -7.07
CA TRP A 208 -3.65 9.56 -7.59
C TRP A 208 -3.22 8.37 -6.72
N TYR A 209 -3.28 8.55 -5.40
CA TYR A 209 -2.94 7.49 -4.46
C TYR A 209 -3.90 6.30 -4.56
N LEU A 210 -5.21 6.56 -4.56
CA LEU A 210 -6.23 5.51 -4.66
C LEU A 210 -6.18 4.77 -5.99
N ALA A 211 -5.94 5.49 -7.10
CA ALA A 211 -5.77 4.92 -8.44
C ALA A 211 -4.65 3.86 -8.50
N SER A 212 -3.59 4.06 -7.70
CA SER A 212 -2.46 3.12 -7.61
C SER A 212 -2.66 2.06 -6.51
N GLU A 213 -3.12 2.47 -5.33
CA GLU A 213 -3.20 1.61 -4.13
C GLU A 213 -4.31 0.56 -4.28
N LEU A 214 -5.46 0.96 -4.82
CA LEU A 214 -6.65 0.13 -4.95
C LEU A 214 -6.97 -0.20 -6.42
N ARG A 215 -5.97 -0.12 -7.33
CA ARG A 215 -6.13 -0.35 -8.76
C ARG A 215 -6.99 -1.58 -9.07
N ASP A 216 -6.59 -2.73 -8.59
CA ASP A 216 -7.24 -3.99 -8.93
C ASP A 216 -8.56 -4.18 -8.16
N ARG A 217 -8.64 -3.66 -6.93
CA ARG A 217 -9.87 -3.65 -6.15
C ARG A 217 -10.98 -2.85 -6.85
N ILE A 218 -10.67 -1.64 -7.32
CA ILE A 218 -11.60 -0.78 -8.06
C ILE A 218 -12.00 -1.45 -9.37
N ARG A 219 -11.02 -2.02 -10.11
CA ARG A 219 -11.24 -2.71 -11.38
C ARG A 219 -12.14 -3.94 -11.25
N HIS A 220 -11.84 -4.83 -10.28
CA HIS A 220 -12.59 -6.06 -10.07
C HIS A 220 -13.99 -5.81 -9.53
N ALA A 221 -14.16 -4.88 -8.60
CA ALA A 221 -15.47 -4.52 -8.04
C ALA A 221 -16.33 -3.70 -9.00
N GLN A 222 -15.73 -3.14 -10.06
CA GLN A 222 -16.38 -2.22 -10.99
C GLN A 222 -17.06 -1.06 -10.25
N VAL A 223 -16.39 -0.54 -9.22
CA VAL A 223 -16.88 0.56 -8.39
C VAL A 223 -16.42 1.89 -8.97
N ARG A 224 -17.33 2.87 -8.96
CA ARG A 224 -16.99 4.25 -9.30
C ARG A 224 -16.58 5.01 -8.06
N VAL A 225 -15.35 5.50 -8.03
CA VAL A 225 -14.80 6.30 -6.93
C VAL A 225 -14.57 7.73 -7.40
N THR A 226 -15.16 8.70 -6.70
CA THR A 226 -15.08 10.12 -7.05
C THR A 226 -14.52 10.91 -5.87
N VAL A 227 -13.57 11.80 -6.12
CA VAL A 227 -13.00 12.71 -5.12
C VAL A 227 -13.48 14.13 -5.44
N ILE A 228 -14.22 14.74 -4.52
CA ILE A 228 -14.71 16.11 -4.60
C ILE A 228 -13.89 17.00 -3.66
N ASP A 229 -13.05 17.85 -4.23
CA ASP A 229 -12.29 18.87 -3.48
C ASP A 229 -13.05 20.21 -3.52
N LYS A 230 -13.86 20.47 -2.48
CA LYS A 230 -14.62 21.71 -2.35
C LYS A 230 -13.74 22.94 -2.19
N LEU A 231 -12.50 22.77 -1.67
CA LEU A 231 -11.56 23.89 -1.50
C LEU A 231 -10.94 24.31 -2.83
N ALA A 232 -10.56 23.33 -3.65
CA ALA A 232 -10.04 23.58 -5.01
C ALA A 232 -11.17 23.75 -6.04
N ARG A 233 -12.45 23.49 -5.68
CA ARG A 233 -13.60 23.48 -6.59
C ARG A 233 -13.40 22.54 -7.78
N LYS A 234 -12.81 21.37 -7.52
CA LYS A 234 -12.50 20.34 -8.52
C LYS A 234 -13.07 19.01 -8.13
N GLN A 235 -13.37 18.22 -9.14
CA GLN A 235 -13.80 16.83 -8.99
C GLN A 235 -12.87 15.96 -9.83
N TYR A 236 -12.51 14.81 -9.26
CA TYR A 236 -11.61 13.84 -9.87
C TYR A 236 -12.27 12.47 -9.84
N GLU A 237 -12.30 11.77 -10.94
CA GLU A 237 -12.65 10.36 -11.00
C GLU A 237 -11.40 9.52 -10.74
N VAL A 238 -11.51 8.47 -9.92
CA VAL A 238 -10.41 7.58 -9.60
C VAL A 238 -10.40 6.44 -10.62
N GLU A 239 -9.67 6.65 -11.70
CA GLU A 239 -9.44 5.62 -12.69
C GLU A 239 -8.28 4.71 -12.26
N PRO A 240 -8.42 3.36 -12.35
CA PRO A 240 -7.32 2.43 -12.07
C PRO A 240 -6.09 2.77 -12.90
N ARG A 241 -4.93 2.88 -12.25
CA ARG A 241 -3.68 3.23 -12.94
C ARG A 241 -3.40 2.24 -14.06
N ALA A 242 -3.20 2.73 -15.27
CA ALA A 242 -2.69 1.96 -16.39
C ALA A 242 -1.16 1.88 -16.30
N TYR A 243 -0.60 0.74 -16.70
CA TYR A 243 0.83 0.56 -16.88
C TYR A 243 1.20 0.85 -18.33
N GLU A 244 2.36 1.44 -18.53
CA GLU A 244 2.93 1.72 -19.85
C GLU A 244 3.80 0.55 -20.30
N GLY A 245 4.04 0.46 -21.63
CA GLY A 245 4.91 -0.57 -22.18
C GLY A 245 4.17 -1.83 -22.67
N ARG A 246 4.94 -2.85 -22.99
CA ARG A 246 4.46 -4.12 -23.55
C ARG A 246 4.13 -5.11 -22.44
N LEU A 247 2.87 -5.55 -22.36
CA LEU A 247 2.46 -6.61 -21.44
C LEU A 247 3.19 -7.93 -21.76
N LEU A 248 3.75 -8.55 -20.73
CA LEU A 248 4.42 -9.85 -20.82
C LEU A 248 3.40 -10.97 -20.58
N HIS A 249 3.01 -11.67 -21.67
CA HIS A 249 1.95 -12.69 -21.62
C HIS A 249 2.41 -14.08 -21.19
N GLN A 250 3.70 -14.40 -21.38
CA GLN A 250 4.23 -15.74 -21.13
C GLN A 250 5.22 -15.72 -19.97
N LEU A 251 4.69 -15.55 -18.77
CA LEU A 251 5.48 -15.58 -17.55
C LEU A 251 5.48 -16.98 -16.94
N PRO A 252 6.60 -17.44 -16.34
CA PRO A 252 6.62 -18.64 -15.53
C PRO A 252 5.59 -18.58 -14.42
N PRO A 253 4.84 -19.66 -14.14
CA PRO A 253 3.85 -19.68 -13.09
C PRO A 253 4.51 -19.58 -11.70
N LEU A 254 3.98 -18.73 -10.83
CA LEU A 254 4.46 -18.52 -9.48
C LEU A 254 3.71 -19.45 -8.51
N ARG A 255 4.14 -20.70 -8.41
CA ARG A 255 3.52 -21.72 -7.55
C ARG A 255 4.30 -21.89 -6.27
N THR A 256 3.60 -21.88 -5.14
CA THR A 256 4.18 -22.13 -3.83
C THR A 256 3.36 -23.17 -3.07
N PRO A 257 3.91 -23.80 -2.02
CA PRO A 257 3.13 -24.70 -1.15
C PRO A 257 1.96 -24.02 -0.44
N TYR A 258 1.93 -22.69 -0.42
CA TYR A 258 0.93 -21.89 0.29
C TYR A 258 -0.14 -21.29 -0.63
N GLY A 259 -0.01 -21.50 -1.93
CA GLY A 259 -0.90 -20.99 -2.97
C GLY A 259 -0.13 -20.43 -4.17
N ASP A 260 -0.87 -20.04 -5.18
CA ASP A 260 -0.34 -19.45 -6.40
C ASP A 260 -0.29 -17.91 -6.26
N ALA A 261 0.77 -17.30 -6.79
CA ALA A 261 0.84 -15.86 -6.95
C ALA A 261 0.57 -15.49 -8.41
N TYR A 262 0.03 -14.30 -8.62
CA TYR A 262 -0.25 -13.75 -9.94
C TYR A 262 0.74 -12.63 -10.26
N ALA A 263 1.26 -12.60 -11.49
CA ALA A 263 2.12 -11.53 -11.96
C ALA A 263 1.52 -10.87 -13.22
N GLU A 264 1.41 -9.55 -13.20
CA GLU A 264 1.07 -8.71 -14.33
C GLU A 264 2.23 -7.73 -14.54
N LEU A 265 3.08 -8.01 -15.52
CA LEU A 265 4.33 -7.28 -15.76
C LEU A 265 4.36 -6.71 -17.17
N TYR A 266 4.90 -5.52 -17.27
CA TYR A 266 5.07 -4.78 -18.51
C TYR A 266 6.54 -4.43 -18.67
N LEU A 267 7.05 -4.62 -19.91
CA LEU A 267 8.37 -4.16 -20.33
C LEU A 267 8.22 -2.78 -20.97
N ALA A 268 8.82 -1.78 -20.37
CA ALA A 268 8.75 -0.39 -20.77
C ALA A 268 10.15 0.18 -21.03
N GLU A 269 10.21 1.37 -21.60
CA GLU A 269 11.46 2.14 -21.63
C GLU A 269 11.92 2.45 -20.18
N PRO A 270 13.22 2.45 -19.90
CA PRO A 270 13.72 2.64 -18.54
C PRO A 270 13.39 4.02 -18.01
N ASP A 271 12.65 4.07 -16.90
CA ASP A 271 12.24 5.30 -16.21
C ASP A 271 12.24 5.07 -14.69
N GLU A 272 12.52 6.11 -13.91
CA GLU A 272 12.48 6.03 -12.44
C GLU A 272 11.10 5.65 -11.89
N ARG A 273 10.05 5.87 -12.66
CA ARG A 273 8.67 5.50 -12.33
C ARG A 273 8.38 4.03 -12.61
N CYS A 274 9.26 3.33 -13.35
CA CYS A 274 9.15 1.91 -13.61
C CYS A 274 9.45 1.13 -12.33
N ARG A 275 8.41 0.55 -11.74
CA ARG A 275 8.46 -0.22 -10.50
C ARG A 275 7.49 -1.37 -10.55
N VAL A 276 7.85 -2.45 -9.90
CA VAL A 276 6.96 -3.60 -9.71
C VAL A 276 6.46 -3.60 -8.28
N ALA A 277 5.16 -3.46 -8.11
CA ALA A 277 4.53 -3.46 -6.79
C ALA A 277 4.25 -4.88 -6.29
N LEU A 278 4.30 -5.08 -4.98
CA LEU A 278 3.76 -6.26 -4.32
C LEU A 278 2.36 -5.95 -3.83
N THR A 279 1.39 -6.74 -4.26
CA THR A 279 0.00 -6.64 -3.80
C THR A 279 -0.41 -7.89 -3.04
N ARG A 280 -1.43 -7.75 -2.22
CA ARG A 280 -2.10 -8.87 -1.56
C ARG A 280 -3.59 -8.77 -1.82
N SER A 281 -4.12 -9.71 -2.60
CA SER A 281 -5.52 -9.74 -3.01
C SER A 281 -5.98 -8.39 -3.61
N GLY A 282 -5.15 -7.80 -4.48
CA GLY A 282 -5.42 -6.55 -5.18
C GLY A 282 -5.15 -5.26 -4.39
N THR A 283 -4.69 -5.34 -3.13
CA THR A 283 -4.29 -4.17 -2.34
C THR A 283 -2.78 -4.07 -2.27
N ARG A 284 -2.22 -2.90 -2.57
CA ARG A 284 -0.77 -2.68 -2.60
C ARG A 284 -0.15 -2.70 -1.21
N VAL A 285 0.84 -3.56 -1.01
CA VAL A 285 1.61 -3.72 0.23
C VAL A 285 2.94 -2.99 0.15
N ILE A 286 3.66 -3.20 -0.96
CA ILE A 286 4.97 -2.60 -1.23
C ILE A 286 4.90 -1.94 -2.60
N GLU A 287 5.40 -0.71 -2.68
CA GLU A 287 5.37 0.08 -3.91
C GLU A 287 6.40 -0.38 -4.94
N ASP A 288 7.54 -0.86 -4.48
CA ASP A 288 8.67 -1.28 -5.32
C ASP A 288 9.33 -2.51 -4.70
N LEU A 289 9.31 -3.64 -5.40
CA LEU A 289 9.94 -4.89 -4.97
C LEU A 289 11.43 -4.73 -4.71
N ALA A 290 12.10 -3.86 -5.45
CA ALA A 290 13.53 -3.57 -5.27
C ALA A 290 13.88 -2.95 -3.90
N THR A 291 12.88 -2.53 -3.12
CA THR A 291 13.10 -2.08 -1.73
C THR A 291 13.23 -3.23 -0.73
N LEU A 292 12.91 -4.45 -1.14
CA LEU A 292 13.13 -5.64 -0.31
C LEU A 292 14.59 -6.10 -0.43
N PRO A 293 15.31 -6.31 0.69
CA PRO A 293 16.73 -6.68 0.64
C PRO A 293 17.03 -7.93 -0.19
N ALA A 294 16.08 -8.88 -0.24
CA ALA A 294 16.23 -10.10 -1.04
C ALA A 294 16.02 -9.88 -2.55
N LEU A 295 15.48 -8.73 -2.97
CA LEU A 295 15.12 -8.40 -4.35
C LEU A 295 15.76 -7.08 -4.84
N GLU A 296 16.74 -6.55 -4.10
CA GLU A 296 17.51 -5.34 -4.45
C GLU A 296 18.52 -5.60 -5.58
N HIS A 297 18.13 -6.34 -6.59
CA HIS A 297 18.98 -6.70 -7.74
C HIS A 297 18.18 -6.75 -9.03
N ALA A 298 18.86 -6.89 -10.16
CA ALA A 298 18.17 -7.14 -11.43
C ALA A 298 17.44 -8.50 -11.38
N PRO A 299 16.25 -8.63 -11.97
CA PRO A 299 15.61 -7.67 -12.89
C PRO A 299 14.84 -6.54 -12.21
N TRP A 300 14.57 -6.61 -10.89
CA TRP A 300 13.67 -5.71 -10.17
C TRP A 300 14.20 -4.26 -10.11
N SER A 301 15.51 -4.10 -9.96
CA SER A 301 16.17 -2.79 -9.92
C SER A 301 16.47 -2.18 -11.30
N SER A 302 16.16 -2.88 -12.40
CA SER A 302 16.58 -2.51 -13.76
C SER A 302 15.85 -1.31 -14.35
N ARG A 303 14.73 -0.91 -13.77
CA ARG A 303 13.86 0.19 -14.26
C ARG A 303 13.20 -0.04 -15.63
N TYR A 304 13.28 -1.25 -16.19
CA TYR A 304 12.57 -1.65 -17.39
C TYR A 304 11.19 -2.24 -17.13
N LEU A 305 10.90 -2.61 -15.87
CA LEU A 305 9.69 -3.32 -15.51
C LEU A 305 8.70 -2.43 -14.78
N GLN A 306 7.44 -2.51 -15.20
CA GLN A 306 6.28 -2.00 -14.48
C GLN A 306 5.30 -3.11 -14.22
N GLY A 307 4.50 -2.97 -13.18
CA GLY A 307 3.44 -3.92 -12.92
C GLY A 307 3.26 -4.27 -11.46
N LEU A 308 2.72 -5.45 -11.23
CA LEU A 308 2.48 -5.97 -9.90
C LEU A 308 2.66 -7.48 -9.82
N ILE A 309 2.94 -7.94 -8.61
CA ILE A 309 2.85 -9.35 -8.22
C ILE A 309 1.86 -9.45 -7.07
N ASP A 310 0.74 -10.14 -7.29
CA ASP A 310 -0.29 -10.35 -6.26
C ASP A 310 -0.07 -11.69 -5.55
N VAL A 311 0.09 -11.62 -4.23
CA VAL A 311 0.43 -12.77 -3.40
C VAL A 311 -0.54 -12.86 -2.21
N PRO A 312 -1.70 -13.53 -2.40
CA PRO A 312 -2.76 -13.57 -1.40
C PRO A 312 -2.38 -14.21 -0.07
N PHE A 313 -1.42 -15.13 -0.07
CA PHE A 313 -1.03 -15.94 1.08
C PHE A 313 0.03 -15.29 1.99
N LEU A 314 0.60 -14.12 1.64
CA LEU A 314 1.63 -13.47 2.46
C LEU A 314 1.09 -12.98 3.80
N ASN A 315 1.93 -13.12 4.82
CA ASN A 315 1.69 -12.51 6.13
C ASN A 315 2.27 -11.10 6.17
N LEU A 316 1.43 -10.13 6.55
CA LEU A 316 1.82 -8.72 6.61
C LEU A 316 2.18 -8.32 8.03
N THR A 317 3.05 -7.31 8.16
CA THR A 317 3.39 -6.74 9.46
C THR A 317 2.15 -6.12 10.11
N PRO A 318 1.86 -6.46 11.38
CA PRO A 318 0.73 -5.87 12.10
C PRO A 318 0.84 -4.35 12.17
N GLY A 319 -0.28 -3.66 12.00
CA GLY A 319 -0.37 -2.22 12.14
C GLY A 319 -0.07 -1.43 10.87
N THR A 320 1.09 -1.60 10.26
CA THR A 320 1.49 -0.78 9.11
C THR A 320 1.01 -1.32 7.77
N ARG A 321 0.74 -2.62 7.65
CA ARG A 321 0.45 -3.34 6.38
C ARG A 321 1.43 -3.00 5.23
N ARG A 322 2.58 -2.40 5.56
CA ARG A 322 3.61 -1.94 4.60
C ARG A 322 4.84 -2.81 4.58
N GLY A 323 4.81 -3.92 5.26
CA GLY A 323 5.90 -4.87 5.32
C GLY A 323 5.38 -6.29 5.23
N VAL A 324 6.25 -7.16 4.77
CA VAL A 324 6.02 -8.60 4.72
C VAL A 324 6.73 -9.22 5.91
N ILE A 325 6.08 -10.17 6.59
CA ILE A 325 6.75 -10.97 7.61
C ILE A 325 7.66 -11.95 6.89
N HIS A 326 8.94 -11.98 7.26
CA HIS A 326 9.94 -12.89 6.69
C HIS A 326 9.79 -14.28 7.34
N ASP A 327 8.75 -14.99 6.93
CA ASP A 327 8.41 -16.36 7.35
C ASP A 327 8.59 -17.36 6.20
N GLU A 328 8.16 -18.59 6.41
CA GLU A 328 8.23 -19.65 5.40
C GLU A 328 7.43 -19.32 4.13
N ARG A 329 6.34 -18.53 4.23
CA ARG A 329 5.53 -18.09 3.08
C ARG A 329 6.31 -17.09 2.22
N TYR A 330 7.01 -16.18 2.86
CA TYR A 330 7.90 -15.24 2.17
C TYR A 330 9.07 -15.98 1.50
N ALA A 331 9.69 -16.94 2.21
CA ALA A 331 10.74 -17.77 1.62
C ALA A 331 10.23 -18.58 0.41
N GLY A 332 9.00 -19.12 0.50
CA GLY A 332 8.33 -19.79 -0.60
C GLY A 332 8.10 -18.89 -1.82
N LEU A 333 7.71 -17.61 -1.59
CA LEU A 333 7.59 -16.63 -2.65
C LEU A 333 8.95 -16.37 -3.33
N LEU A 334 10.01 -16.12 -2.56
CA LEU A 334 11.35 -15.87 -3.10
C LEU A 334 11.83 -17.03 -3.99
N ALA A 335 11.60 -18.27 -3.55
CA ALA A 335 11.93 -19.45 -4.34
C ALA A 335 11.12 -19.52 -5.66
N ALA A 336 9.83 -19.15 -5.62
CA ALA A 336 8.98 -19.13 -6.81
C ALA A 336 9.33 -17.99 -7.78
N LEU A 337 9.95 -16.92 -7.31
CA LEU A 337 10.40 -15.79 -8.14
C LEU A 337 11.65 -16.11 -8.95
N GLN A 338 12.52 -17.03 -8.53
CA GLN A 338 13.80 -17.31 -9.20
C GLN A 338 13.66 -17.67 -10.71
N PRO A 339 12.73 -18.55 -11.14
CA PRO A 339 12.54 -18.82 -12.56
C PRO A 339 12.01 -17.59 -13.31
N LEU A 340 11.20 -16.76 -12.68
CA LEU A 340 10.69 -15.52 -13.25
C LEU A 340 11.82 -14.50 -13.42
N GLU A 341 12.71 -14.35 -12.43
CA GLU A 341 13.88 -13.46 -12.50
C GLU A 341 14.80 -13.81 -13.65
N ALA A 342 15.10 -15.10 -13.83
CA ALA A 342 15.93 -15.55 -14.96
C ALA A 342 15.27 -15.24 -16.31
N HIS A 343 13.96 -15.46 -16.44
CA HIS A 343 13.20 -15.15 -17.64
C HIS A 343 13.20 -13.64 -17.95
N LEU A 344 12.91 -12.81 -16.94
CA LEU A 344 12.85 -11.36 -17.07
C LEU A 344 14.23 -10.76 -17.41
N SER A 345 15.29 -11.26 -16.80
CA SER A 345 16.67 -10.83 -17.11
C SER A 345 16.99 -11.05 -18.58
N GLY A 346 16.64 -12.22 -19.14
CA GLY A 346 16.83 -12.49 -20.56
C GLY A 346 16.03 -11.55 -21.48
N LEU A 347 14.79 -11.19 -21.08
CA LEU A 347 13.97 -10.23 -21.84
C LEU A 347 14.55 -8.82 -21.81
N ILE A 348 15.03 -8.38 -20.64
CA ILE A 348 15.65 -7.06 -20.49
C ILE A 348 16.95 -6.98 -21.29
N GLU A 349 17.81 -8.00 -21.25
CA GLU A 349 19.03 -8.05 -22.04
C GLU A 349 18.73 -8.01 -23.55
N ALA A 350 17.69 -8.71 -24.00
CA ALA A 350 17.27 -8.67 -25.39
C ALA A 350 16.78 -7.28 -25.80
N GLN A 351 16.04 -6.61 -24.93
CA GLN A 351 15.57 -5.24 -25.15
C GLN A 351 16.74 -4.26 -25.21
N GLN A 352 17.69 -4.34 -24.28
CA GLN A 352 18.90 -3.48 -24.26
C GLN A 352 19.73 -3.63 -25.53
N ARG A 353 19.94 -4.87 -25.99
CA ARG A 353 20.67 -5.12 -27.27
C ARG A 353 19.95 -4.51 -28.46
N ALA A 354 18.62 -4.63 -28.51
CA ALA A 354 17.83 -4.04 -29.59
C ALA A 354 17.92 -2.50 -29.57
N GLU A 355 17.89 -1.88 -28.41
CA GLU A 355 18.06 -0.43 -28.25
C GLU A 355 19.45 0.04 -28.66
N GLU A 356 20.51 -0.68 -28.27
CA GLU A 356 21.90 -0.40 -28.67
C GLU A 356 22.08 -0.54 -30.19
N GLU A 357 21.53 -1.57 -30.80
CA GLU A 357 21.57 -1.75 -32.25
C GLU A 357 20.85 -0.62 -32.97
N GLN A 358 19.66 -0.24 -32.48
CA GLN A 358 18.90 0.86 -33.08
C GLN A 358 19.64 2.19 -32.94
N ALA A 359 20.21 2.50 -31.78
CA ALA A 359 21.01 3.69 -31.54
C ALA A 359 22.25 3.73 -32.45
N SER A 360 22.94 2.59 -32.59
CA SER A 360 24.09 2.46 -33.50
C SER A 360 23.70 2.70 -34.95
N GLN A 361 22.59 2.11 -35.42
CA GLN A 361 22.10 2.33 -36.80
C GLN A 361 21.70 3.80 -37.04
N GLN A 362 21.05 4.45 -36.06
CA GLN A 362 20.70 5.87 -36.14
C GLN A 362 21.95 6.74 -36.23
N SER A 363 22.95 6.46 -35.41
CA SER A 363 24.25 7.17 -35.43
C SER A 363 24.96 6.99 -36.75
N LEU A 364 25.00 5.78 -37.31
CA LEU A 364 25.57 5.51 -38.64
C LEU A 364 24.84 6.28 -39.74
N ARG A 365 23.52 6.29 -39.74
CA ARG A 365 22.72 7.08 -40.69
C ARG A 365 22.97 8.61 -40.56
N ALA A 366 23.12 9.11 -39.35
CA ALA A 366 23.45 10.51 -39.09
C ALA A 366 24.86 10.86 -39.64
N ILE A 367 25.86 10.01 -39.38
CA ILE A 367 27.21 10.17 -39.90
C ILE A 367 27.22 10.11 -41.41
N GLN A 368 26.54 9.14 -42.04
CA GLN A 368 26.41 9.04 -43.50
C GLN A 368 25.75 10.24 -44.13
N ARG A 369 24.74 10.85 -43.46
CA ARG A 369 24.08 12.06 -43.91
C ARG A 369 25.03 13.26 -43.83
N ALA A 370 25.69 13.46 -42.67
CA ALA A 370 26.66 14.53 -42.48
C ALA A 370 27.83 14.44 -43.48
N PHE A 371 28.34 13.22 -43.70
CA PHE A 371 29.40 12.97 -44.70
C PHE A 371 28.94 13.29 -46.08
N ARG A 372 27.71 12.89 -46.49
CA ARG A 372 27.13 13.23 -47.79
C ARG A 372 26.95 14.74 -47.97
N GLU A 373 26.47 15.45 -46.93
CA GLU A 373 26.31 16.89 -46.95
C GLU A 373 27.66 17.60 -47.09
N ALA A 374 28.68 17.14 -46.35
CA ALA A 374 30.03 17.64 -46.43
C ALA A 374 30.62 17.44 -47.85
N LEU A 375 30.44 16.27 -48.44
CA LEU A 375 30.88 15.99 -49.80
C LEU A 375 30.18 16.92 -50.83
N LEU A 376 28.88 17.16 -50.69
CA LEU A 376 28.14 18.05 -51.58
C LEU A 376 28.53 19.54 -51.38
N ALA A 377 29.15 19.91 -50.26
CA ALA A 377 29.67 21.26 -50.03
C ALA A 377 31.10 21.47 -50.55
N LEU A 378 31.80 20.40 -50.97
CA LEU A 378 33.14 20.52 -51.56
C LEU A 378 33.09 21.24 -52.93
N PRO A 379 34.12 22.05 -53.27
CA PRO A 379 34.27 22.64 -54.60
C PRO A 379 34.32 21.54 -55.68
N PRO A 380 33.81 21.77 -56.91
CA PRO A 380 33.79 20.77 -58.00
C PRO A 380 35.17 20.21 -58.33
N GLU A 381 36.23 20.98 -58.11
CA GLU A 381 37.64 20.61 -58.37
C GLU A 381 38.18 19.54 -57.40
N GLU A 382 37.50 19.29 -56.26
CA GLU A 382 37.90 18.30 -55.29
C GLU A 382 37.09 17.00 -55.43
N TYR A 383 36.06 16.94 -56.28
CA TYR A 383 35.25 15.71 -56.50
C TYR A 383 36.07 14.57 -57.12
N ASP A 384 37.05 14.84 -57.95
CA ASP A 384 37.88 13.83 -58.62
C ASP A 384 38.71 13.00 -57.64
N TRP A 385 39.00 13.51 -56.45
CA TRP A 385 39.74 12.81 -55.42
C TRP A 385 38.98 11.67 -54.74
N PHE A 386 37.64 11.72 -54.84
CA PHE A 386 36.77 10.78 -54.09
C PHE A 386 35.98 9.84 -55.00
N ASP A 387 36.21 9.86 -56.30
CA ASP A 387 35.52 9.04 -57.31
C ASP A 387 33.97 9.12 -57.19
N ILE A 388 33.46 10.31 -56.88
CA ILE A 388 32.03 10.57 -56.67
C ILE A 388 31.41 11.00 -57.99
N HIS A 389 30.87 10.07 -58.73
CA HIS A 389 30.07 10.38 -59.90
C HIS A 389 28.73 10.97 -59.46
N ALA A 390 28.56 12.28 -59.66
CA ALA A 390 27.25 12.90 -59.51
C ALA A 390 26.27 12.26 -60.48
N ARG A 391 25.28 11.49 -59.97
CA ARG A 391 24.14 11.13 -60.77
C ARG A 391 23.42 12.43 -61.17
N ALA A 392 23.63 12.81 -62.42
CA ALA A 392 22.90 13.92 -63.04
C ALA A 392 21.39 13.69 -62.78
N ARG A 393 20.76 14.69 -62.23
CA ARG A 393 19.30 14.78 -62.21
C ARG A 393 18.85 14.67 -63.64
N GLY A 394 18.17 13.57 -64.00
CA GLY A 394 17.60 13.32 -65.29
C GLY A 394 16.67 14.47 -65.67
N GLU A 395 17.10 15.24 -66.61
CA GLU A 395 16.23 16.08 -67.42
C GLU A 395 15.15 15.19 -68.06
N GLY A 396 13.92 15.65 -67.94
CA GLY A 396 12.75 14.98 -68.43
C GLY A 396 12.86 14.62 -69.91
N ALA A 397 12.73 13.35 -70.24
CA ALA A 397 12.46 12.92 -71.59
C ALA A 397 11.06 13.39 -72.02
N PRO A 398 10.89 13.93 -73.26
CA PRO A 398 9.61 14.42 -73.73
C PRO A 398 8.67 13.23 -73.97
N ARG A 399 7.43 13.36 -73.56
CA ARG A 399 6.30 12.51 -73.92
C ARG A 399 6.15 12.54 -75.47
N GLN A 400 6.41 11.46 -76.17
CA GLN A 400 5.84 11.22 -77.50
C GLN A 400 4.41 10.71 -77.32
N ALA A 401 3.50 11.51 -77.84
CA ALA A 401 2.14 11.10 -78.15
C ALA A 401 2.12 10.35 -79.47
N GLY A 402 1.36 9.32 -79.55
CA GLY A 402 1.08 8.54 -80.75
C GLY A 402 0.27 7.33 -80.35
N ALA A 403 -1.02 7.42 -80.38
CA ALA A 403 -1.97 7.17 -81.43
C ALA A 403 -2.13 5.64 -81.72
N GLU A 404 -3.32 5.28 -81.39
CA GLU A 404 -4.30 4.51 -82.20
C GLU A 404 -4.29 2.98 -82.20
N GLU A 405 -5.47 2.54 -81.97
CA GLU A 405 -6.31 1.47 -82.57
C GLU A 405 -6.05 0.02 -82.11
N ALA A 406 -7.09 -0.54 -81.56
CA ALA A 406 -8.26 -1.21 -82.09
C ALA A 406 -8.31 -2.69 -81.68
N ARG A 407 -9.49 -3.04 -81.20
CA ARG A 407 -10.20 -4.36 -81.38
C ARG A 407 -9.61 -5.65 -80.75
N ALA A 408 -10.24 -6.19 -79.77
CA ALA A 408 -11.30 -7.20 -79.75
C ALA A 408 -11.77 -7.44 -78.32
#